data_7679895eef787b071c322833e885cf13
#
_entry.id   7679895eef787b071c322833e885cf13
#
_cell.length_a   1.000
_cell.length_b   1.000
_cell.length_c   1.000
_cell.angle_alpha   90.00
_cell.angle_beta   90.00
_cell.angle_gamma   90.00
#
_symmetry.space_group_name_H-M   'P 1'
#
loop_
_entity.id
_entity.type
_entity.pdbx_description
1 polymer ?
#
loop_
_entity_poly.entity_id
_entity_poly.type
_entity_poly.pdbx_seq_one_letter_code
_entity_poly.pdbx_strand_id
1 'polypeptide(L)'
;EEARTEANELLKYLNEIGANKFELPIFFDVEDNVQNSLSKQEITDITIEFCKTIQDAGYSTGVYASKNWLINKMNVDEFPRNWIIWAAAYGKNDGYIPDNIYKYEGRHEIWQYTSTGVISGILTNVDINLQIIHRLEK
;
A
#
# COMPACT_ATOMS: atom_id res chain seq x y z
N GLU A 1 -1.25 -17.64 9.98
CA GLU A 1 -2.49 -17.69 10.78
C GLU A 1 -2.85 -16.30 11.32
N GLU A 2 -1.92 -15.56 11.88
CA GLU A 2 -2.14 -14.19 12.40
C GLU A 2 -2.67 -13.24 11.34
N ALA A 3 -2.06 -13.19 10.16
CA ALA A 3 -2.48 -12.32 9.05
C ALA A 3 -3.95 -12.58 8.63
N ARG A 4 -4.39 -13.84 8.65
CA ARG A 4 -5.79 -14.18 8.38
C ARG A 4 -6.72 -13.71 9.50
N THR A 5 -6.26 -13.82 10.74
CA THR A 5 -7.03 -13.35 11.90
C THR A 5 -7.22 -11.83 11.84
N GLU A 6 -6.16 -11.09 11.54
CA GLU A 6 -6.18 -9.64 11.39
C GLU A 6 -7.10 -9.21 10.23
N ALA A 7 -7.00 -9.86 9.07
CA ALA A 7 -7.90 -9.61 7.94
C ALA A 7 -9.36 -9.87 8.30
N ASN A 8 -9.66 -10.94 9.03
CA ASN A 8 -11.02 -11.25 9.47
C ASN A 8 -11.57 -10.25 10.49
N GLU A 9 -10.74 -9.71 11.38
CA GLU A 9 -11.16 -8.63 12.28
C GLU A 9 -11.49 -7.35 11.49
N LEU A 10 -10.65 -6.99 10.51
CA LEU A 10 -10.96 -5.86 9.62
C LEU A 10 -12.28 -6.08 8.86
N LEU A 11 -12.52 -7.29 8.35
CA LEU A 11 -13.75 -7.60 7.61
C LEU A 11 -15.03 -7.40 8.46
N LYS A 12 -14.98 -7.60 9.77
CA LYS A 12 -16.11 -7.28 10.65
C LYS A 12 -16.45 -5.79 10.60
N TYR A 13 -15.45 -4.92 10.71
CA TYR A 13 -15.66 -3.46 10.61
C TYR A 13 -16.15 -3.04 9.22
N LEU A 14 -15.57 -3.62 8.16
CA LEU A 14 -16.00 -3.33 6.79
C LEU A 14 -17.45 -3.71 6.53
N ASN A 15 -17.92 -4.82 7.09
CA ASN A 15 -19.30 -5.25 7.01
C ASN A 15 -20.26 -4.28 7.74
N GLU A 16 -19.86 -3.74 8.89
CA GLU A 16 -20.64 -2.75 9.62
C GLU A 16 -20.79 -1.43 8.85
N ILE A 17 -19.76 -1.02 8.13
CA ILE A 17 -19.74 0.22 7.33
C ILE A 17 -20.48 0.04 5.99
N GLY A 18 -20.47 -1.17 5.43
CA GLY A 18 -21.08 -1.52 4.15
C GLY A 18 -20.08 -1.47 2.98
N ALA A 19 -19.94 -2.60 2.30
CA ALA A 19 -18.94 -2.85 1.24
C ALA A 19 -19.02 -1.89 0.04
N ASN A 20 -20.23 -1.38 -0.26
CA ASN A 20 -20.48 -0.49 -1.40
C ASN A 20 -20.02 0.96 -1.19
N LYS A 21 -19.40 1.26 -0.06
CA LYS A 21 -18.90 2.61 0.26
C LYS A 21 -17.43 2.84 -0.10
N PHE A 22 -16.74 1.79 -0.55
CA PHE A 22 -15.32 1.89 -0.85
C PHE A 22 -15.09 1.88 -2.37
N GLU A 23 -14.56 2.97 -2.89
CA GLU A 23 -14.11 3.10 -4.28
C GLU A 23 -12.62 2.72 -4.44
N LEU A 24 -11.85 2.85 -3.36
CA LEU A 24 -10.43 2.51 -3.33
C LEU A 24 -10.21 1.13 -2.71
N PRO A 25 -9.11 0.45 -3.06
CA PRO A 25 -8.73 -0.81 -2.44
C PRO A 25 -8.51 -0.68 -0.93
N ILE A 26 -8.67 -1.80 -0.23
CA ILE A 26 -8.18 -1.96 1.14
C ILE A 26 -6.69 -2.26 1.07
N PHE A 27 -5.86 -1.42 1.67
CA PHE A 27 -4.42 -1.57 1.66
C PHE A 27 -3.91 -2.24 2.93
N PHE A 28 -3.02 -3.22 2.76
CA PHE A 28 -2.23 -3.76 3.84
C PHE A 28 -0.97 -2.91 4.00
N ASP A 29 -0.83 -2.27 5.16
CA ASP A 29 0.37 -1.54 5.58
C ASP A 29 1.25 -2.50 6.40
N VAL A 30 2.41 -2.87 5.84
CA VAL A 30 3.23 -3.98 6.33
C VAL A 30 4.56 -3.52 6.94
N GLU A 31 4.65 -2.29 7.42
CA GLU A 31 5.90 -1.69 7.91
C GLU A 31 6.04 -1.69 9.44
N ASP A 32 5.67 -2.76 10.13
CA ASP A 32 5.88 -2.86 11.57
C ASP A 32 7.32 -3.30 11.91
N ASN A 33 7.88 -2.69 12.95
CA ASN A 33 9.21 -3.03 13.48
C ASN A 33 9.31 -4.49 13.95
N VAL A 34 8.22 -5.09 14.43
CA VAL A 34 8.16 -6.51 14.83
C VAL A 34 8.44 -7.42 13.64
N GLN A 35 8.05 -7.02 12.44
CA GLN A 35 8.24 -7.79 11.21
C GLN A 35 9.67 -7.69 10.64
N ASN A 36 10.51 -6.79 11.14
CA ASN A 36 11.89 -6.63 10.67
C ASN A 36 12.76 -7.87 10.85
N SER A 37 12.42 -8.76 11.80
CA SER A 37 13.12 -10.02 12.06
C SER A 37 12.73 -11.14 11.09
N LEU A 38 11.65 -10.98 10.32
CA LEU A 38 11.16 -11.96 9.37
C LEU A 38 11.97 -11.93 8.07
N SER A 39 12.06 -13.09 7.44
CA SER A 39 12.64 -13.20 6.10
C SER A 39 11.75 -12.53 5.04
N LYS A 40 12.33 -12.22 3.90
CA LYS A 40 11.63 -11.65 2.76
C LYS A 40 10.43 -12.51 2.32
N GLN A 41 10.58 -13.84 2.33
CA GLN A 41 9.52 -14.76 1.96
C GLN A 41 8.39 -14.78 3.00
N GLU A 42 8.71 -14.79 4.29
CA GLU A 42 7.70 -14.76 5.35
C GLU A 42 6.85 -13.48 5.28
N ILE A 43 7.46 -12.32 5.04
CA ILE A 43 6.72 -11.06 4.86
C ILE A 43 5.84 -11.13 3.60
N THR A 44 6.36 -11.69 2.51
CA THR A 44 5.59 -11.89 1.28
C THR A 44 4.38 -12.79 1.52
N ASP A 45 4.56 -13.91 2.21
CA ASP A 45 3.49 -14.88 2.51
C ASP A 45 2.42 -14.27 3.43
N ILE A 46 2.83 -13.49 4.44
CA ILE A 46 1.93 -12.75 5.33
C ILE A 46 1.09 -11.76 4.51
N THR A 47 1.72 -11.00 3.64
CA THR A 47 1.07 -10.02 2.76
C THR A 47 0.06 -10.70 1.83
N ILE A 48 0.45 -11.82 1.23
CA ILE A 48 -0.43 -12.60 0.34
C ILE A 48 -1.64 -13.13 1.11
N GLU A 49 -1.43 -13.68 2.29
CA GLU A 49 -2.51 -14.25 3.10
C GLU A 49 -3.53 -13.19 3.53
N PHE A 50 -3.07 -12.01 4.00
CA PHE A 50 -3.93 -10.90 4.37
C PHE A 50 -4.74 -10.41 3.17
N CYS A 51 -4.06 -10.00 2.11
CA CYS A 51 -4.70 -9.42 0.93
C CYS A 51 -5.65 -10.40 0.24
N LYS A 52 -5.27 -11.69 0.18
CA LYS A 52 -6.15 -12.73 -0.37
C LYS A 52 -7.42 -12.90 0.47
N THR A 53 -7.33 -12.87 1.79
CA THR A 53 -8.50 -12.97 2.68
C THR A 53 -9.47 -11.79 2.42
N ILE A 54 -8.95 -10.58 2.24
CA ILE A 54 -9.74 -9.38 1.89
C ILE A 54 -10.37 -9.53 0.51
N GLN A 55 -9.61 -10.01 -0.47
CA GLN A 55 -10.09 -10.20 -1.84
C GLN A 55 -11.17 -11.29 -1.93
N ASP A 56 -11.00 -12.41 -1.23
CA ASP A 56 -11.97 -13.51 -1.19
C ASP A 56 -13.31 -13.09 -0.56
N ALA A 57 -13.30 -12.05 0.28
CA ALA A 57 -14.49 -11.42 0.83
C ALA A 57 -15.16 -10.40 -0.12
N GLY A 58 -14.62 -10.21 -1.33
CA GLY A 58 -15.21 -9.37 -2.38
C GLY A 58 -14.70 -7.92 -2.44
N TYR A 59 -13.68 -7.56 -1.66
CA TYR A 59 -13.07 -6.24 -1.71
C TYR A 59 -11.86 -6.20 -2.66
N SER A 60 -11.64 -5.04 -3.29
CA SER A 60 -10.35 -4.75 -3.92
C SER A 60 -9.28 -4.58 -2.86
N THR A 61 -8.07 -5.04 -3.13
CA THR A 61 -6.96 -4.98 -2.18
C THR A 61 -5.68 -4.50 -2.83
N GLY A 62 -4.76 -4.05 -2.00
CA GLY A 62 -3.43 -3.62 -2.39
C GLY A 62 -2.44 -3.65 -1.22
N VAL A 63 -1.23 -3.29 -1.52
CA VAL A 63 -0.12 -3.26 -0.56
C VAL A 63 0.44 -1.85 -0.51
N TYR A 64 0.51 -1.27 0.69
CA TYR A 64 1.26 -0.05 0.96
C TYR A 64 2.57 -0.41 1.63
N ALA A 65 3.67 0.10 1.13
CA ALA A 65 4.97 0.02 1.79
C ALA A 65 5.94 1.07 1.25
N SER A 66 7.00 1.37 2.01
CA SER A 66 8.09 2.19 1.53
C SER A 66 8.89 1.48 0.42
N LYS A 67 9.56 2.28 -0.41
CA LYS A 67 10.49 1.80 -1.45
C LYS A 67 11.48 0.76 -0.90
N ASN A 68 12.00 1.00 0.31
CA ASN A 68 12.94 0.07 0.94
C ASN A 68 12.31 -1.29 1.22
N TRP A 69 11.09 -1.33 1.74
CA TRP A 69 10.39 -2.57 2.02
C TRP A 69 10.03 -3.32 0.73
N LEU A 70 9.53 -2.62 -0.27
CA LEU A 70 9.18 -3.21 -1.57
C LEU A 70 10.39 -3.87 -2.27
N ILE A 71 11.59 -3.29 -2.12
CA ILE A 71 12.82 -3.82 -2.74
C ILE A 71 13.42 -4.95 -1.89
N ASN A 72 13.56 -4.71 -0.58
CA ASN A 72 14.43 -5.53 0.27
C ASN A 72 13.67 -6.54 1.14
N LYS A 73 12.38 -6.31 1.40
CA LYS A 73 11.59 -7.08 2.36
C LYS A 73 10.44 -7.85 1.73
N MET A 74 10.13 -7.67 0.43
CA MET A 74 9.04 -8.35 -0.25
C MET A 74 9.43 -8.82 -1.63
N ASN A 75 8.85 -9.95 -2.05
CA ASN A 75 8.89 -10.43 -3.43
C ASN A 75 7.66 -9.91 -4.19
N VAL A 76 7.68 -8.64 -4.58
CA VAL A 76 6.53 -7.95 -5.22
C VAL A 76 6.04 -8.66 -6.48
N ASP A 77 6.92 -9.38 -7.19
CA ASP A 77 6.57 -10.14 -8.40
C ASP A 77 5.66 -11.35 -8.10
N GLU A 78 5.57 -11.80 -6.86
CA GLU A 78 4.65 -12.86 -6.43
C GLU A 78 3.22 -12.33 -6.20
N PHE A 79 3.03 -11.02 -6.11
CA PHE A 79 1.71 -10.43 -5.89
C PHE A 79 0.87 -10.46 -7.17
N PRO A 80 -0.42 -10.83 -7.10
CA PRO A 80 -1.34 -10.80 -8.23
C PRO A 80 -1.34 -9.45 -8.94
N ARG A 81 -1.45 -9.46 -10.27
CA ARG A 81 -1.39 -8.25 -11.10
C ARG A 81 -2.57 -7.29 -10.89
N ASN A 82 -3.67 -7.78 -10.37
CA ASN A 82 -4.85 -6.98 -10.04
C ASN A 82 -4.79 -6.33 -8.65
N TRP A 83 -3.74 -6.57 -7.87
CA TRP A 83 -3.50 -5.83 -6.62
C TRP A 83 -2.81 -4.51 -6.92
N ILE A 84 -3.19 -3.48 -6.19
CA ILE A 84 -2.61 -2.14 -6.29
C ILE A 84 -1.38 -2.06 -5.38
N ILE A 85 -0.27 -1.59 -5.91
CA ILE A 85 0.92 -1.27 -5.12
C ILE A 85 0.96 0.24 -4.89
N TRP A 86 0.96 0.62 -3.63
CA TRP A 86 1.09 1.99 -3.17
C TRP A 86 2.48 2.17 -2.55
N ALA A 87 3.38 2.78 -3.30
CA ALA A 87 4.79 2.93 -2.91
C ALA A 87 5.05 4.28 -2.27
N ALA A 88 5.61 4.28 -1.06
CA ALA A 88 6.10 5.50 -0.42
C ALA A 88 7.59 5.71 -0.75
N ALA A 89 7.92 6.86 -1.35
CA ALA A 89 9.29 7.21 -1.75
C ALA A 89 9.45 8.73 -1.78
N TYR A 90 9.99 9.32 -0.73
CA TYR A 90 9.87 10.76 -0.44
C TYR A 90 11.02 11.64 -0.99
N GLY A 91 12.16 11.11 -1.34
CA GLY A 91 13.31 11.96 -1.65
C GLY A 91 13.68 12.86 -0.48
N LYS A 92 13.64 14.17 -0.66
CA LYS A 92 13.91 15.15 0.41
C LYS A 92 12.79 15.27 1.43
N ASN A 93 11.60 14.82 1.08
CA ASN A 93 10.39 14.93 1.90
C ASN A 93 10.10 16.38 2.34
N ASP A 94 10.13 17.30 1.41
CA ASP A 94 9.97 18.74 1.64
C ASP A 94 8.60 19.29 1.19
N GLY A 95 7.63 18.41 0.96
CA GLY A 95 6.27 18.75 0.53
C GLY A 95 6.10 18.87 -0.98
N TYR A 96 7.18 18.81 -1.75
CA TYR A 96 7.16 18.90 -3.21
C TYR A 96 7.45 17.55 -3.86
N ILE A 97 7.01 17.40 -5.12
CA ILE A 97 7.31 16.20 -5.92
C ILE A 97 8.83 16.14 -6.14
N PRO A 98 9.50 15.09 -5.67
CA PRO A 98 10.94 14.94 -5.87
C PRO A 98 11.25 14.47 -7.30
N ASP A 99 12.52 14.54 -7.68
CA ASP A 99 13.00 13.98 -8.94
C ASP A 99 12.65 12.48 -9.06
N ASN A 100 12.44 12.03 -10.27
CA ASN A 100 12.05 10.63 -10.56
C ASN A 100 13.05 9.58 -10.05
N ILE A 101 14.31 9.95 -9.81
CA ILE A 101 15.33 9.06 -9.24
C ILE A 101 14.96 8.51 -7.85
N TYR A 102 14.12 9.22 -7.11
CA TYR A 102 13.64 8.79 -5.79
C TYR A 102 12.45 7.85 -5.87
N LYS A 103 11.72 7.86 -6.99
CA LYS A 103 10.57 7.02 -7.23
C LYS A 103 10.93 5.52 -7.11
N TYR A 104 9.98 4.70 -6.69
CA TYR A 104 10.12 3.26 -6.78
C TYR A 104 10.06 2.83 -8.25
N GLU A 105 11.07 2.05 -8.71
CA GLU A 105 11.17 1.66 -10.12
C GLU A 105 10.33 0.41 -10.47
N GLY A 106 9.92 -0.36 -9.45
CA GLY A 106 9.06 -1.52 -9.63
C GLY A 106 7.60 -1.15 -9.96
N ARG A 107 6.78 -2.17 -10.15
CA ARG A 107 5.34 -2.01 -10.39
C ARG A 107 4.69 -1.28 -9.23
N HIS A 108 4.02 -0.18 -9.51
CA HIS A 108 3.18 0.54 -8.56
C HIS A 108 2.15 1.39 -9.31
N GLU A 109 1.00 1.60 -8.71
CA GLU A 109 -0.10 2.39 -9.26
C GLU A 109 -0.30 3.69 -8.47
N ILE A 110 0.20 3.76 -7.22
CA ILE A 110 0.16 4.97 -6.40
C ILE A 110 1.56 5.25 -5.85
N TRP A 111 1.97 6.50 -5.94
CA TRP A 111 3.22 6.99 -5.37
C TRP A 111 2.94 8.05 -4.30
N GLN A 112 3.20 7.71 -3.04
CA GLN A 112 3.25 8.70 -1.97
C GLN A 112 4.62 9.37 -2.01
N TYR A 113 4.65 10.62 -2.43
CA TYR A 113 5.92 11.32 -2.66
C TYR A 113 6.36 12.22 -1.51
N THR A 114 5.48 12.50 -0.56
CA THR A 114 5.81 13.26 0.65
C THR A 114 4.84 12.93 1.79
N SER A 115 5.33 13.04 3.02
CA SER A 115 4.54 13.04 4.25
C SER A 115 4.56 14.41 4.97
N THR A 116 5.08 15.44 4.31
CA THR A 116 5.21 16.80 4.86
C THR A 116 4.51 17.85 3.98
N GLY A 117 3.50 17.41 3.24
CA GLY A 117 2.69 18.32 2.42
C GLY A 117 1.93 19.34 3.27
N VAL A 118 1.74 20.53 2.72
CA VAL A 118 0.98 21.60 3.35
C VAL A 118 -0.24 21.93 2.50
N ILE A 119 -1.42 21.84 3.12
CA ILE A 119 -2.69 22.17 2.48
C ILE A 119 -3.36 23.31 3.26
N SER A 120 -3.80 24.33 2.55
CA SER A 120 -4.48 25.47 3.17
C SER A 120 -5.70 25.01 3.96
N GLY A 121 -5.79 25.43 5.21
CA GLY A 121 -6.88 25.05 6.13
C GLY A 121 -6.61 23.78 6.97
N ILE A 122 -5.51 23.07 6.74
CA ILE A 122 -5.06 21.96 7.57
C ILE A 122 -3.83 22.40 8.36
N LEU A 123 -3.87 22.23 9.70
CA LEU A 123 -2.81 22.73 10.60
C LEU A 123 -1.61 21.76 10.73
N THR A 124 -1.75 20.54 10.27
CA THR A 124 -0.70 19.50 10.31
C THR A 124 -0.20 19.18 8.91
N ASN A 125 0.98 18.59 8.82
CA ASN A 125 1.46 17.99 7.59
C ASN A 125 0.50 16.88 7.12
N VAL A 126 0.45 16.69 5.81
CA VAL A 126 -0.36 15.65 5.16
C VAL A 126 0.48 14.85 4.18
N ASP A 127 0.09 13.61 3.99
CA ASP A 127 0.63 12.76 2.93
C ASP A 127 0.06 13.19 1.58
N ILE A 128 0.93 13.31 0.56
CA ILE A 128 0.48 13.62 -0.79
C ILE A 128 0.91 12.51 -1.75
N ASN A 129 -0.04 12.13 -2.60
CA ASN A 129 0.08 10.98 -3.47
C ASN A 129 -0.18 11.35 -4.93
N LEU A 130 0.44 10.60 -5.84
CA LEU A 130 0.14 10.56 -7.27
C LEU A 130 -0.42 9.20 -7.63
N GLN A 131 -1.60 9.16 -8.24
CA GLN A 131 -2.13 7.97 -8.85
C GLN A 131 -1.69 7.91 -10.32
N ILE A 132 -1.12 6.78 -10.73
CA ILE A 132 -0.69 6.53 -12.09
C ILE A 132 -1.86 5.90 -12.84
N ILE A 133 -2.48 6.66 -13.73
CA ILE A 133 -3.56 6.18 -14.58
C ILE A 133 -2.94 5.71 -15.90
N HIS A 134 -2.87 4.41 -16.12
CA HIS A 134 -2.55 3.87 -17.44
C HIS A 134 -3.76 4.05 -18.34
N ARG A 135 -3.76 5.07 -19.20
CA ARG A 135 -4.71 5.11 -20.30
C ARG A 135 -4.34 3.97 -21.26
N LEU A 136 -5.22 3.00 -21.39
CA LEU A 136 -5.17 2.09 -22.53
C LEU A 136 -5.38 2.97 -23.76
N GLU A 137 -4.35 3.21 -24.53
CA GLU A 137 -4.51 3.76 -25.88
C GLU A 137 -5.38 2.77 -26.66
N LYS A 138 -6.52 3.28 -27.13
CA LYS A 138 -7.45 2.53 -27.97
C LYS A 138 -6.90 2.37 -29.38
#